data_878b98389d72507851348cb6e37abeb7
#
_entry.id   878b98389d72507851348cb6e37abeb7
#
_cell.length_a   1.000
_cell.length_b   1.000
_cell.length_c   1.000
_cell.angle_alpha   90.00
_cell.angle_beta   90.00
_cell.angle_gamma   90.00
#
_symmetry.space_group_name_H-M   'P 1'
#
loop_
_entity.id
_entity.type
_entity.pdbx_description
1 polymer ?
#
loop_
_entity_poly.entity_id
_entity_poly.type
_entity_poly.pdbx_seq_one_letter_code
_entity_poly.pdbx_strand_id
1 'polypeptide(L)'
;MKITMNRNGNELIVSLEGRLDTLTAPELEEQLEPALDGVEKLVFDFTELKYISSAGLRVLLTAMQVMEEQGEMIVKNVSSEVMEIFEVTGFIDDLNIE
;
A
#
# COMPACT_ATOMS: atom_id res chain seq x y z
N MET A 1 -6.74 7.96 9.95
CA MET A 1 -6.60 6.66 9.23
C MET A 1 -6.20 5.58 10.22
N LYS A 2 -6.73 4.39 10.03
CA LYS A 2 -6.37 3.25 10.85
C LYS A 2 -5.48 2.31 10.05
N ILE A 3 -4.35 1.93 10.62
CA ILE A 3 -3.39 1.02 9.99
C ILE A 3 -3.34 -0.25 10.81
N THR A 4 -3.59 -1.38 10.17
CA THR A 4 -3.51 -2.69 10.82
C THR A 4 -2.50 -3.53 10.06
N MET A 5 -1.52 -4.07 10.77
CA MET A 5 -0.51 -4.92 10.17
C MET A 5 -0.53 -6.30 10.78
N ASN A 6 -0.57 -7.31 9.91
CA ASN A 6 -0.55 -8.71 10.29
C ASN A 6 0.63 -9.38 9.59
N ARG A 7 1.57 -9.88 10.40
CA ARG A 7 2.71 -10.60 9.84
C ARG A 7 2.57 -12.09 10.10
N ASN A 8 2.76 -12.88 9.06
CA ASN A 8 2.70 -14.32 9.13
C ASN A 8 3.90 -14.88 8.36
N GLY A 9 4.97 -15.19 9.09
CA GLY A 9 6.22 -15.62 8.45
C GLY A 9 6.81 -14.49 7.61
N ASN A 10 6.95 -14.74 6.32
CA ASN A 10 7.50 -13.78 5.37
C ASN A 10 6.44 -12.90 4.71
N GLU A 11 5.18 -13.08 5.08
CA GLU A 11 4.07 -12.30 4.52
C GLU A 11 3.63 -11.22 5.50
N LEU A 12 3.46 -10.00 4.99
CA LEU A 12 2.92 -8.89 5.75
C LEU A 12 1.66 -8.39 5.04
N ILE A 13 0.55 -8.34 5.78
CA ILE A 13 -0.70 -7.79 5.27
C ILE A 13 -0.94 -6.46 5.96
N VAL A 14 -1.06 -5.39 5.17
CA VAL A 14 -1.31 -4.04 5.67
C VAL A 14 -2.70 -3.62 5.24
N SER A 15 -3.59 -3.47 6.21
CA SER A 15 -4.97 -3.03 5.97
C SER A 15 -5.09 -1.57 6.36
N LEU A 16 -5.64 -0.77 5.46
CA LEU A 16 -5.81 0.67 5.67
C LEU A 16 -7.30 1.00 5.70
N GLU A 17 -7.69 1.82 6.68
CA GLU A 17 -9.07 2.27 6.81
C GLU A 17 -9.09 3.79 6.83
N GLY A 18 -9.90 4.39 5.95
CA GLY A 18 -10.07 5.83 5.88
C GLY A 18 -9.44 6.44 4.65
N ARG A 19 -8.63 7.46 4.85
CA ARG A 19 -8.02 8.24 3.76
C ARG A 19 -6.50 8.21 3.88
N LEU A 20 -5.85 7.85 2.79
CA LEU A 20 -4.38 7.92 2.71
C LEU A 20 -4.04 9.18 1.93
N ASP A 21 -3.74 10.25 2.64
CA ASP A 21 -3.52 11.57 2.07
C ASP A 21 -2.24 12.21 2.60
N THR A 22 -2.06 13.50 2.34
CA THR A 22 -0.85 14.23 2.74
C THR A 22 -0.62 14.21 4.26
N LEU A 23 -1.70 14.15 5.05
CA LEU A 23 -1.60 14.15 6.50
C LEU A 23 -1.31 12.76 7.07
N THR A 24 -1.82 11.72 6.43
CA THR A 24 -1.72 10.34 6.95
C THR A 24 -0.59 9.54 6.31
N ALA A 25 -0.12 9.92 5.13
CA ALA A 25 0.94 9.22 4.44
C ALA A 25 2.24 9.12 5.27
N PRO A 26 2.69 10.16 5.97
CA PRO A 26 3.89 10.06 6.80
C PRO A 26 3.76 9.03 7.92
N GLU A 27 2.56 8.88 8.49
CA GLU A 27 2.30 7.88 9.52
C GLU A 27 2.46 6.46 8.96
N LEU A 28 1.91 6.22 7.78
CA LEU A 28 2.06 4.91 7.14
C LEU A 28 3.52 4.63 6.79
N GLU A 29 4.21 5.61 6.23
CA GLU A 29 5.61 5.46 5.86
C GLU A 29 6.46 5.11 7.07
N GLU A 30 6.25 5.80 8.19
CA GLU A 30 7.00 5.56 9.42
C GLU A 30 6.78 4.15 9.98
N GLN A 31 5.55 3.66 9.93
CA GLN A 31 5.23 2.32 10.42
C GLN A 31 5.66 1.23 9.45
N LEU A 32 5.56 1.50 8.16
CA LEU A 32 5.83 0.50 7.14
C LEU A 32 7.32 0.21 6.96
N GLU A 33 8.15 1.23 7.00
CA GLU A 33 9.58 1.10 6.75
C GLU A 33 10.25 0.01 7.60
N PRO A 34 10.13 0.02 8.92
CA PRO A 34 10.72 -1.05 9.73
C PRO A 34 9.99 -2.39 9.58
N ALA A 35 8.70 -2.35 9.25
CA ALA A 35 7.90 -3.56 9.13
C ALA A 35 8.25 -4.39 7.90
N LEU A 36 8.88 -3.79 6.89
CA LEU A 36 9.25 -4.50 5.66
C LEU A 36 10.50 -5.36 5.80
N ASP A 37 11.22 -5.26 6.91
CA ASP A 37 12.43 -6.06 7.10
C ASP A 37 12.10 -7.55 7.05
N GLY A 38 12.73 -8.27 6.12
CA GLY A 38 12.54 -9.71 5.97
C GLY A 38 11.24 -10.13 5.29
N VAL A 39 10.43 -9.18 4.83
CA VAL A 39 9.17 -9.49 4.15
C VAL A 39 9.44 -9.88 2.70
N GLU A 40 8.88 -11.02 2.28
CA GLU A 40 9.00 -11.49 0.90
C GLU A 40 7.68 -11.34 0.13
N LYS A 41 6.56 -11.17 0.84
CA LYS A 41 5.27 -10.90 0.23
C LYS A 41 4.55 -9.82 1.01
N LEU A 42 4.33 -8.68 0.38
CA LEU A 42 3.60 -7.55 0.96
C LEU A 42 2.23 -7.46 0.30
N VAL A 43 1.18 -7.48 1.11
CA VAL A 43 -0.19 -7.35 0.64
C VAL A 43 -0.81 -6.11 1.27
N PHE A 44 -1.28 -5.19 0.43
CA PHE A 44 -2.10 -4.08 0.88
C PHE A 44 -3.56 -4.45 0.69
N ASP A 45 -4.33 -4.40 1.76
CA ASP A 45 -5.77 -4.64 1.71
C ASP A 45 -6.49 -3.30 1.84
N PHE A 46 -7.10 -2.87 0.74
CA PHE A 46 -7.75 -1.56 0.64
C PHE A 46 -9.28 -1.63 0.79
N THR A 47 -9.80 -2.71 1.39
CA THR A 47 -11.25 -2.87 1.58
C THR A 47 -11.90 -1.64 2.17
N GLU A 48 -11.28 -1.01 3.17
CA GLU A 48 -11.82 0.14 3.87
C GLU A 48 -11.14 1.46 3.51
N LEU A 49 -10.29 1.45 2.48
CA LEU A 49 -9.64 2.68 2.03
C LEU A 49 -10.57 3.44 1.08
N LYS A 50 -10.86 4.71 1.41
CA LYS A 50 -11.81 5.54 0.68
C LYS A 50 -11.15 6.50 -0.31
N TYR A 51 -9.88 6.83 -0.10
CA TYR A 51 -9.20 7.83 -0.90
C TYR A 51 -7.70 7.68 -0.80
N ILE A 52 -6.99 7.98 -1.88
CA ILE A 52 -5.53 8.03 -1.88
C ILE A 52 -5.09 9.28 -2.63
N SER A 53 -4.13 10.02 -2.04
CA SER A 53 -3.55 11.21 -2.66
C SER A 53 -2.21 10.87 -3.31
N SER A 54 -1.60 11.88 -3.96
CA SER A 54 -0.27 11.70 -4.54
C SER A 54 0.78 11.35 -3.48
N ALA A 55 0.62 11.87 -2.26
CA ALA A 55 1.53 11.52 -1.16
C ALA A 55 1.38 10.03 -0.79
N GLY A 56 0.15 9.51 -0.80
CA GLY A 56 -0.11 8.10 -0.56
C GLY A 56 0.45 7.21 -1.67
N LEU A 57 0.28 7.65 -2.92
CA LEU A 57 0.84 6.91 -4.06
C LEU A 57 2.36 6.80 -3.95
N ARG A 58 3.01 7.86 -3.45
CA ARG A 58 4.45 7.85 -3.27
C ARG A 58 4.89 6.80 -2.24
N VAL A 59 4.12 6.63 -1.16
CA VAL A 59 4.40 5.59 -0.17
C VAL A 59 4.31 4.21 -0.80
N LEU A 60 3.27 3.98 -1.62
CA LEU A 60 3.13 2.71 -2.35
C LEU A 60 4.30 2.48 -3.30
N LEU A 61 4.73 3.53 -3.99
CA LEU A 61 5.87 3.43 -4.90
C LEU A 61 7.15 3.06 -4.16
N THR A 62 7.39 3.68 -3.02
CA THR A 62 8.56 3.37 -2.20
C THR A 62 8.53 1.92 -1.72
N ALA A 63 7.37 1.46 -1.25
CA ALA A 63 7.20 0.07 -0.83
C ALA A 63 7.43 -0.90 -2.00
N MET A 64 6.95 -0.54 -3.19
CA MET A 64 7.14 -1.37 -4.38
C MET A 64 8.62 -1.49 -4.73
N GLN A 65 9.38 -0.40 -4.63
CA GLN A 65 10.81 -0.41 -4.90
C GLN A 65 11.56 -1.31 -3.93
N VAL A 66 11.18 -1.29 -2.65
CA VAL A 66 11.77 -2.18 -1.66
C VAL A 66 11.43 -3.63 -1.99
N MET A 67 10.19 -3.90 -2.34
CA MET A 67 9.75 -5.27 -2.60
C MET A 67 10.27 -5.83 -3.92
N GLU A 68 10.67 -5.00 -4.87
CA GLU A 68 11.33 -5.47 -6.09
C GLU A 68 12.60 -6.27 -5.76
N GLU A 69 13.26 -5.94 -4.67
CA GLU A 69 14.48 -6.62 -4.24
C GLU A 69 14.20 -7.76 -3.25
N GLN A 70 13.03 -7.77 -2.62
CA GLN A 70 12.72 -8.74 -1.57
C GLN A 70 11.72 -9.81 -1.99
N GLY A 71 10.84 -9.52 -2.97
CA GLY A 71 9.83 -10.48 -3.36
C GLY A 71 8.72 -9.81 -4.16
N GLU A 72 7.47 -9.91 -3.68
CA GLU A 72 6.33 -9.36 -4.42
C GLU A 72 5.47 -8.45 -3.55
N MET A 73 4.74 -7.57 -4.20
CA MET A 73 3.78 -6.68 -3.58
C MET A 73 2.45 -6.78 -4.33
N ILE A 74 1.38 -6.96 -3.58
CA ILE A 74 0.02 -7.09 -4.13
C ILE A 74 -0.87 -6.04 -3.46
N VAL A 75 -1.75 -5.41 -4.25
CA VAL A 75 -2.79 -4.51 -3.74
C VAL A 75 -4.13 -5.14 -4.09
N LYS A 76 -4.95 -5.37 -3.07
CA LYS A 76 -6.24 -6.03 -3.29
C LYS A 76 -7.41 -5.27 -2.69
N ASN A 77 -8.61 -5.60 -3.16
CA ASN A 77 -9.87 -5.04 -2.67
C ASN A 77 -9.91 -3.52 -2.87
N VAL A 78 -9.47 -3.06 -4.03
CA VAL A 78 -9.42 -1.64 -4.35
C VAL A 78 -10.82 -1.15 -4.71
N SER A 79 -11.27 -0.06 -4.06
CA SER A 79 -12.57 0.54 -4.38
C SER A 79 -12.53 1.18 -5.77
N SER A 80 -13.73 1.43 -6.33
CA SER A 80 -13.81 2.08 -7.64
C SER A 80 -13.20 3.47 -7.63
N GLU A 81 -13.35 4.20 -6.51
CA GLU A 81 -12.79 5.55 -6.37
C GLU A 81 -11.26 5.52 -6.38
N VAL A 82 -10.67 4.59 -5.63
CA VAL A 82 -9.20 4.45 -5.58
C VAL A 82 -8.68 3.90 -6.91
N MET A 83 -9.41 2.96 -7.52
CA MET A 83 -9.03 2.42 -8.83
C MET A 83 -8.98 3.52 -9.89
N GLU A 84 -9.94 4.43 -9.87
CA GLU A 84 -9.96 5.55 -10.80
C GLU A 84 -8.71 6.42 -10.64
N ILE A 85 -8.27 6.65 -9.41
CA ILE A 85 -7.04 7.41 -9.15
C ILE A 85 -5.83 6.68 -9.72
N PHE A 86 -5.77 5.35 -9.57
CA PHE A 86 -4.69 4.55 -10.15
C PHE A 86 -4.68 4.66 -11.69
N GLU A 87 -5.85 4.66 -12.31
CA GLU A 87 -5.97 4.78 -13.76
C GLU A 87 -5.51 6.16 -14.25
N VAL A 88 -6.01 7.22 -13.60
CA VAL A 88 -5.69 8.60 -14.01
C VAL A 88 -4.21 8.91 -13.83
N THR A 89 -3.58 8.38 -12.80
CA THR A 89 -2.17 8.62 -12.52
C THR A 89 -1.23 7.67 -13.26
N GLY A 90 -1.76 6.62 -13.88
CA GLY A 90 -0.95 5.61 -14.55
C GLY A 90 -0.39 4.54 -13.64
N PHE A 91 -0.65 4.62 -12.35
CA PHE A 91 -0.13 3.63 -11.38
C PHE A 91 -0.73 2.25 -11.58
N ILE A 92 -1.87 2.15 -12.27
CA ILE A 92 -2.50 0.86 -12.54
C ILE A 92 -1.57 -0.06 -13.33
N ASP A 93 -0.69 0.51 -14.15
CA ASP A 93 0.25 -0.27 -14.96
C ASP A 93 1.45 -0.75 -14.15
N ASP A 94 1.74 -0.09 -13.04
CA ASP A 94 2.91 -0.39 -12.21
C ASP A 94 2.59 -1.33 -11.04
N LEU A 95 1.34 -1.30 -10.58
CA LEU A 95 0.92 -2.07 -9.41
C LEU A 95 0.34 -3.44 -9.81
N ASN A 96 0.61 -4.44 -8.97
CA ASN A 96 -0.02 -5.75 -9.11
C ASN A 96 -1.32 -5.73 -8.32
N ILE A 97 -2.41 -5.46 -9.01
CA ILE A 97 -3.74 -5.32 -8.41
C ILE A 97 -4.55 -6.60 -8.59
N GLU A 98 -5.10 -7.09 -7.49
CA GLU A 98 -5.95 -8.29 -7.49
C GLU A 98 -7.36 -8.01 -7.02
#